data_a174c013d733db77ea987f98ee104d3c
#
_entry.id   a174c013d733db77ea987f98ee104d3c
#
_cell.length_a   1.000
_cell.length_b   1.000
_cell.length_c   1.000
_cell.angle_alpha   90.00
_cell.angle_beta   90.00
_cell.angle_gamma   90.00
#
_symmetry.space_group_name_H-M   'P 1'
#
loop_
_entity.id
_entity.type
_entity.pdbx_description
1 polymer ?
#
loop_
_entity_poly.entity_id
_entity_poly.type
_entity_poly.pdbx_seq_one_letter_code
_entity_poly.pdbx_strand_id
1 'polypeptide(L)'
;MNELDNKKVSKTIIVILIIILLTIVITSFFVYYIKSIKYDNVIFPNTYLGNYEISKVNYKDLEQLIDSLSDDILNNNEIIFRVNDREYKSTFKELNLVINKDDIISKIKNDQVQVGGFNKFKRVNGISKKTYNYSFKYNLNDITSVVTKLKDEVDVAPIYDHLAMDDNRQLSYVDGVDGYNLDISKSVSAITQVLDSGKYSKVDLVGDIVNANVNSSLASVDTIVSSFTTEFDPNISRADNLRTGLAYIDGAIIYPGEIFSFYNYAGPYNKSGYVWYYEFIGNGVCQIATTVYDAALLGGLEIVKRYPHKAKSVYVPGGLDATVASYSNGWNVDMQFKNTYDYPLYISAYAIGGTAHVDFWSNHDAKKGKTYSTSSVKIAERGYISYLHVYENGVEIEKRQIATTWYLE
;
A
#
# COMPACT_ATOMS: atom_id res chain seq x y z
N MET A 1 -70.51 -72.06 -25.79
CA MET A 1 -69.18 -72.62 -26.12
C MET A 1 -68.12 -71.52 -26.45
N ASN A 2 -68.43 -70.21 -26.28
CA ASN A 2 -67.51 -69.14 -26.72
C ASN A 2 -66.72 -68.33 -25.66
N GLU A 3 -67.04 -68.43 -24.33
CA GLU A 3 -66.36 -67.64 -23.32
C GLU A 3 -65.10 -68.33 -22.73
N LEU A 4 -65.12 -69.66 -22.67
CA LEU A 4 -64.00 -70.49 -22.18
C LEU A 4 -62.83 -70.56 -23.25
N ASP A 5 -63.17 -70.55 -24.54
CA ASP A 5 -62.15 -70.53 -25.63
C ASP A 5 -61.45 -69.16 -25.71
N ASN A 6 -62.17 -68.03 -25.55
CA ASN A 6 -61.56 -66.72 -25.56
C ASN A 6 -60.61 -66.51 -24.33
N LYS A 7 -60.91 -67.03 -23.15
CA LYS A 7 -60.02 -67.00 -21.99
C LYS A 7 -58.78 -67.90 -22.19
N LYS A 8 -58.86 -69.05 -22.89
CA LYS A 8 -57.71 -69.88 -23.20
C LYS A 8 -56.76 -69.23 -24.23
N VAL A 9 -57.31 -68.65 -25.27
CA VAL A 9 -56.59 -67.90 -26.31
C VAL A 9 -55.90 -66.69 -25.70
N SER A 10 -56.57 -65.94 -24.86
CA SER A 10 -56.00 -64.80 -24.17
C SER A 10 -54.82 -65.19 -23.25
N LYS A 11 -54.93 -66.28 -22.46
CA LYS A 11 -53.82 -66.81 -21.65
C LYS A 11 -52.61 -67.26 -22.50
N THR A 12 -52.84 -67.92 -23.63
CA THR A 12 -51.78 -68.35 -24.54
C THR A 12 -51.04 -67.19 -25.19
N ILE A 13 -51.75 -66.14 -25.60
CA ILE A 13 -51.14 -64.86 -26.07
C ILE A 13 -50.30 -64.19 -25.01
N ILE A 14 -50.79 -64.11 -23.77
CA ILE A 14 -50.07 -63.53 -22.65
C ILE A 14 -48.77 -64.33 -22.42
N VAL A 15 -48.80 -65.65 -22.43
CA VAL A 15 -47.62 -66.49 -22.20
C VAL A 15 -46.59 -66.29 -23.35
N ILE A 16 -47.04 -66.19 -24.61
CA ILE A 16 -46.18 -65.93 -25.79
C ILE A 16 -45.52 -64.53 -25.64
N LEU A 17 -46.28 -63.51 -25.22
CA LEU A 17 -45.76 -62.17 -25.00
C LEU A 17 -44.72 -62.16 -23.87
N ILE A 18 -44.93 -62.88 -22.79
CA ILE A 18 -43.96 -63.05 -21.71
C ILE A 18 -42.66 -63.73 -22.21
N ILE A 19 -42.78 -64.80 -23.03
CA ILE A 19 -41.62 -65.48 -23.55
C ILE A 19 -40.87 -64.59 -24.54
N ILE A 20 -41.55 -63.82 -25.38
CA ILE A 20 -40.91 -62.84 -26.26
C ILE A 20 -40.19 -61.75 -25.46
N LEU A 21 -40.81 -61.23 -24.41
CA LEU A 21 -40.22 -60.23 -23.50
C LEU A 21 -38.96 -60.80 -22.81
N LEU A 22 -39.06 -62.04 -22.28
CA LEU A 22 -37.90 -62.70 -21.65
C LEU A 22 -36.75 -62.95 -22.65
N THR A 23 -37.05 -63.40 -23.88
CA THR A 23 -36.01 -63.54 -24.90
C THR A 23 -35.36 -62.22 -25.27
N ILE A 24 -36.10 -61.11 -25.38
CA ILE A 24 -35.57 -59.77 -25.60
C ILE A 24 -34.65 -59.34 -24.44
N VAL A 25 -35.08 -59.56 -23.18
CA VAL A 25 -34.30 -59.27 -22.01
C VAL A 25 -33.00 -60.07 -21.94
N ILE A 26 -33.07 -61.39 -22.19
CA ILE A 26 -31.87 -62.28 -22.20
C ILE A 26 -30.92 -61.93 -23.30
N THR A 27 -31.39 -61.70 -24.53
CA THR A 27 -30.53 -61.29 -25.65
C THR A 27 -29.90 -59.90 -25.42
N SER A 28 -30.66 -58.96 -24.86
CA SER A 28 -30.15 -57.65 -24.50
C SER A 28 -29.07 -57.73 -23.42
N PHE A 29 -29.26 -58.57 -22.42
CA PHE A 29 -28.29 -58.83 -21.38
C PHE A 29 -27.02 -59.50 -21.93
N PHE A 30 -27.15 -60.44 -22.85
CA PHE A 30 -26.01 -61.12 -23.48
C PHE A 30 -25.20 -60.16 -24.38
N VAL A 31 -25.86 -59.32 -25.17
CA VAL A 31 -25.24 -58.28 -25.97
C VAL A 31 -24.51 -57.27 -25.06
N TYR A 32 -25.14 -56.88 -23.95
CA TYR A 32 -24.51 -56.03 -22.97
C TYR A 32 -23.28 -56.67 -22.33
N TYR A 33 -23.36 -57.95 -21.94
CA TYR A 33 -22.25 -58.70 -21.35
C TYR A 33 -21.04 -58.78 -22.30
N ILE A 34 -21.24 -59.14 -23.58
CA ILE A 34 -20.17 -59.15 -24.58
C ILE A 34 -19.57 -57.75 -24.77
N LYS A 35 -20.38 -56.72 -24.87
CA LYS A 35 -19.91 -55.34 -24.92
C LYS A 35 -19.10 -54.95 -23.67
N SER A 36 -19.53 -55.36 -22.50
CA SER A 36 -18.87 -55.05 -21.24
C SER A 36 -17.44 -55.61 -21.18
N ILE A 37 -17.25 -56.88 -21.60
CA ILE A 37 -15.92 -57.53 -21.66
C ILE A 37 -14.99 -56.78 -22.62
N LYS A 38 -15.47 -56.25 -23.72
CA LYS A 38 -14.67 -55.48 -24.68
C LYS A 38 -14.00 -54.26 -24.03
N TYR A 39 -14.57 -53.71 -22.94
CA TYR A 39 -14.06 -52.54 -22.27
C TYR A 39 -13.25 -52.83 -20.97
N ASP A 40 -12.84 -54.08 -20.74
CA ASP A 40 -12.01 -54.42 -19.57
C ASP A 40 -10.63 -53.76 -19.65
N ASN A 41 -10.08 -53.52 -20.81
CA ASN A 41 -8.79 -52.85 -21.04
C ASN A 41 -8.88 -51.58 -21.90
N VAL A 42 -10.09 -51.08 -22.13
CA VAL A 42 -10.37 -49.98 -23.02
C VAL A 42 -11.29 -48.97 -22.34
N ILE A 43 -11.00 -47.70 -22.52
CA ILE A 43 -11.81 -46.61 -21.97
C ILE A 43 -13.23 -46.63 -22.53
N PHE A 44 -14.21 -46.43 -21.65
CA PHE A 44 -15.64 -46.38 -22.08
C PHE A 44 -15.88 -45.27 -23.11
N PRO A 45 -16.90 -45.43 -23.98
CA PRO A 45 -17.33 -44.38 -24.90
C PRO A 45 -17.75 -43.10 -24.15
N ASN A 46 -17.77 -41.98 -24.85
CA ASN A 46 -18.17 -40.66 -24.34
C ASN A 46 -17.40 -40.25 -23.09
N THR A 47 -16.10 -40.53 -23.10
CA THR A 47 -15.16 -40.21 -21.99
C THR A 47 -14.15 -39.18 -22.43
N TYR A 48 -13.90 -38.18 -21.56
CA TYR A 48 -13.07 -37.03 -21.86
C TYR A 48 -12.04 -36.79 -20.73
N LEU A 49 -10.89 -36.28 -21.12
CA LEU A 49 -9.91 -35.64 -20.21
C LEU A 49 -9.96 -34.15 -20.51
N GLY A 50 -10.53 -33.38 -19.59
CA GLY A 50 -10.87 -31.97 -19.88
C GLY A 50 -11.77 -31.86 -21.14
N ASN A 51 -11.27 -31.22 -22.17
CA ASN A 51 -11.95 -31.04 -23.44
C ASN A 51 -11.58 -32.10 -24.49
N TYR A 52 -10.62 -32.99 -24.20
CA TYR A 52 -10.12 -33.99 -25.18
C TYR A 52 -10.83 -35.32 -25.01
N GLU A 53 -11.37 -35.84 -26.10
CA GLU A 53 -12.00 -37.16 -26.12
C GLU A 53 -10.93 -38.25 -26.03
N ILE A 54 -11.05 -39.12 -25.02
CA ILE A 54 -10.18 -40.28 -24.78
C ILE A 54 -10.95 -41.60 -24.89
N SER A 55 -12.14 -41.58 -25.51
CA SER A 55 -13.04 -42.73 -25.68
C SER A 55 -12.37 -43.84 -26.43
N LYS A 56 -12.58 -45.07 -26.01
CA LYS A 56 -12.16 -46.31 -26.70
C LYS A 56 -10.63 -46.48 -26.85
N VAL A 57 -9.83 -45.70 -26.13
CA VAL A 57 -8.36 -45.86 -26.06
C VAL A 57 -8.02 -47.03 -25.16
N ASN A 58 -7.07 -47.84 -25.54
CA ASN A 58 -6.55 -48.92 -24.69
C ASN A 58 -5.70 -48.31 -23.58
N TYR A 59 -5.76 -48.85 -22.35
CA TYR A 59 -4.97 -48.35 -21.23
C TYR A 59 -3.47 -48.33 -21.46
N LYS A 60 -2.93 -49.27 -22.29
CA LYS A 60 -1.51 -49.30 -22.64
C LYS A 60 -1.09 -48.10 -23.51
N ASP A 61 -2.03 -47.54 -24.28
CA ASP A 61 -1.78 -46.47 -25.23
C ASP A 61 -2.16 -45.09 -24.65
N LEU A 62 -2.81 -45.10 -23.47
CA LEU A 62 -3.33 -43.87 -22.83
C LEU A 62 -2.23 -42.89 -22.41
N GLU A 63 -1.10 -43.40 -21.93
CA GLU A 63 0.05 -42.57 -21.56
C GLU A 63 0.59 -41.81 -22.78
N GLN A 64 0.80 -42.50 -23.89
CA GLN A 64 1.28 -41.89 -25.13
C GLN A 64 0.29 -40.88 -25.70
N LEU A 65 -1.02 -41.13 -25.56
CA LEU A 65 -2.03 -40.15 -25.94
C LEU A 65 -1.95 -38.87 -25.06
N ILE A 66 -1.85 -39.05 -23.76
CA ILE A 66 -1.69 -37.89 -22.83
C ILE A 66 -0.43 -37.10 -23.17
N ASP A 67 0.69 -37.76 -23.49
CA ASP A 67 1.91 -37.10 -23.93
C ASP A 67 1.70 -36.27 -25.20
N SER A 68 1.00 -36.83 -26.19
CA SER A 68 0.71 -36.11 -27.44
C SER A 68 -0.22 -34.90 -27.26
N LEU A 69 -1.01 -34.87 -26.20
CA LEU A 69 -1.92 -33.75 -25.83
C LEU A 69 -1.28 -32.76 -24.85
N SER A 70 -0.12 -33.11 -24.30
CA SER A 70 0.46 -32.35 -23.17
C SER A 70 0.72 -30.90 -23.54
N ASP A 71 1.36 -30.63 -24.66
CA ASP A 71 1.67 -29.26 -25.10
C ASP A 71 0.41 -28.44 -25.35
N ASP A 72 -0.61 -29.05 -25.91
CA ASP A 72 -1.89 -28.38 -26.16
C ASP A 72 -2.64 -28.08 -24.84
N ILE A 73 -2.65 -29.04 -23.91
CA ILE A 73 -3.23 -28.85 -22.57
C ILE A 73 -2.52 -27.73 -21.83
N LEU A 74 -1.19 -27.68 -21.86
CA LEU A 74 -0.40 -26.71 -21.09
C LEU A 74 -0.46 -25.30 -21.67
N ASN A 75 -0.54 -25.16 -23.00
CA ASN A 75 -0.56 -23.86 -23.67
C ASN A 75 -1.97 -23.24 -23.78
N ASN A 76 -3.02 -24.08 -23.96
CA ASN A 76 -4.37 -23.60 -24.25
C ASN A 76 -5.32 -23.58 -23.05
N ASN A 77 -4.83 -23.92 -21.84
CA ASN A 77 -5.59 -23.78 -20.62
C ASN A 77 -4.91 -22.78 -19.68
N GLU A 78 -5.71 -21.98 -19.00
CA GLU A 78 -5.24 -20.91 -18.13
C GLU A 78 -5.93 -20.94 -16.77
N ILE A 79 -5.26 -20.38 -15.77
CA ILE A 79 -5.83 -20.00 -14.49
C ILE A 79 -5.95 -18.47 -14.48
N ILE A 80 -7.08 -17.97 -14.00
CA ILE A 80 -7.32 -16.54 -13.85
C ILE A 80 -7.05 -16.18 -12.39
N PHE A 81 -6.05 -15.34 -12.18
CA PHE A 81 -5.76 -14.72 -10.90
C PHE A 81 -6.55 -13.43 -10.77
N ARG A 82 -7.31 -13.28 -9.71
CA ARG A 82 -8.02 -12.05 -9.41
C ARG A 82 -7.33 -11.34 -8.24
N VAL A 83 -6.93 -10.08 -8.48
CA VAL A 83 -6.36 -9.18 -7.49
C VAL A 83 -7.22 -7.93 -7.48
N ASN A 84 -7.93 -7.68 -6.39
CA ASN A 84 -8.97 -6.65 -6.33
C ASN A 84 -9.96 -6.83 -7.50
N ASP A 85 -10.18 -5.80 -8.31
CA ASP A 85 -11.09 -5.81 -9.46
C ASP A 85 -10.40 -6.17 -10.79
N ARG A 86 -9.11 -6.57 -10.77
CA ARG A 86 -8.33 -6.89 -11.97
C ARG A 86 -8.13 -8.40 -12.11
N GLU A 87 -8.17 -8.87 -13.35
CA GLU A 87 -7.92 -10.26 -13.69
C GLU A 87 -6.62 -10.39 -14.49
N TYR A 88 -5.79 -11.33 -14.05
CA TYR A 88 -4.53 -11.70 -14.69
C TYR A 88 -4.62 -13.17 -15.11
N LYS A 89 -4.11 -13.50 -16.27
CA LYS A 89 -4.17 -14.85 -16.82
C LYS A 89 -2.79 -15.46 -16.81
N SER A 90 -2.72 -16.73 -16.46
CA SER A 90 -1.50 -17.50 -16.58
C SER A 90 -1.84 -18.87 -17.17
N THR A 91 -1.15 -19.27 -18.21
CA THR A 91 -1.28 -20.60 -18.80
C THR A 91 -0.70 -21.64 -17.83
N PHE A 92 -1.12 -22.90 -17.98
CA PHE A 92 -0.53 -24.00 -17.20
C PHE A 92 0.97 -24.14 -17.47
N LYS A 93 1.42 -23.75 -18.66
CA LYS A 93 2.84 -23.76 -19.05
C LYS A 93 3.64 -22.68 -18.30
N GLU A 94 3.10 -21.45 -18.18
CA GLU A 94 3.76 -20.36 -17.46
C GLU A 94 3.89 -20.66 -15.96
N LEU A 95 2.96 -21.46 -15.42
CA LEU A 95 3.03 -21.99 -14.06
C LEU A 95 4.00 -23.19 -13.94
N ASN A 96 4.63 -23.58 -15.02
CA ASN A 96 5.56 -24.71 -15.09
C ASN A 96 4.95 -26.04 -14.58
N LEU A 97 3.64 -26.24 -14.88
CA LEU A 97 2.92 -27.44 -14.45
C LEU A 97 3.36 -28.64 -15.28
N VAL A 98 3.43 -29.79 -14.64
CA VAL A 98 3.71 -31.08 -15.32
C VAL A 98 2.50 -31.98 -15.15
N ILE A 99 1.97 -32.54 -16.26
CA ILE A 99 0.81 -33.43 -16.20
C ILE A 99 1.16 -34.68 -15.39
N ASN A 100 0.37 -34.97 -14.37
CA ASN A 100 0.51 -36.16 -13.53
C ASN A 100 -0.23 -37.35 -14.19
N LYS A 101 0.39 -37.97 -15.19
CA LYS A 101 -0.18 -39.07 -15.98
C LYS A 101 -0.60 -40.25 -15.12
N ASP A 102 0.24 -40.61 -14.13
CA ASP A 102 -0.02 -41.76 -13.25
C ASP A 102 -1.33 -41.59 -12.47
N ASP A 103 -1.55 -40.41 -11.94
CA ASP A 103 -2.75 -40.08 -11.18
C ASP A 103 -3.98 -40.09 -12.08
N ILE A 104 -3.89 -39.47 -13.29
CA ILE A 104 -4.97 -39.45 -14.25
C ILE A 104 -5.36 -40.86 -14.68
N ILE A 105 -4.37 -41.68 -15.08
CA ILE A 105 -4.59 -43.06 -15.50
C ILE A 105 -5.19 -43.91 -14.37
N SER A 106 -4.68 -43.76 -13.15
CA SER A 106 -5.18 -44.45 -11.97
C SER A 106 -6.64 -44.09 -11.67
N LYS A 107 -6.99 -42.79 -11.71
CA LYS A 107 -8.36 -42.32 -11.51
C LYS A 107 -9.33 -42.88 -12.57
N ILE A 108 -8.92 -42.89 -13.83
CA ILE A 108 -9.74 -43.43 -14.92
C ILE A 108 -9.96 -44.95 -14.72
N LYS A 109 -8.92 -45.72 -14.46
CA LYS A 109 -8.99 -47.16 -14.22
C LYS A 109 -9.87 -47.49 -13.03
N ASN A 110 -9.65 -46.84 -11.90
CA ASN A 110 -10.41 -47.09 -10.68
C ASN A 110 -11.89 -46.76 -10.83
N ASP A 111 -12.23 -45.63 -11.46
CA ASP A 111 -13.63 -45.28 -11.77
C ASP A 111 -14.30 -46.32 -12.67
N GLN A 112 -13.62 -46.80 -13.71
CA GLN A 112 -14.19 -47.81 -14.62
C GLN A 112 -14.43 -49.17 -13.93
N VAL A 113 -13.52 -49.58 -13.05
CA VAL A 113 -13.66 -50.84 -12.29
C VAL A 113 -14.79 -50.74 -11.27
N GLN A 114 -14.93 -49.58 -10.61
CA GLN A 114 -15.95 -49.42 -9.57
C GLN A 114 -17.35 -49.16 -10.12
N VAL A 115 -17.48 -48.72 -11.38
CA VAL A 115 -18.80 -48.46 -11.95
C VAL A 115 -19.56 -49.76 -12.19
N GLY A 116 -20.74 -49.93 -11.54
CA GLY A 116 -21.54 -51.15 -11.65
C GLY A 116 -22.99 -50.89 -12.07
N GLY A 117 -23.74 -51.96 -12.21
CA GLY A 117 -25.17 -51.95 -12.49
C GLY A 117 -25.60 -51.10 -13.69
N PHE A 118 -26.67 -50.36 -13.53
CA PHE A 118 -27.24 -49.54 -14.59
C PHE A 118 -26.30 -48.39 -15.06
N ASN A 119 -25.42 -47.91 -14.17
CA ASN A 119 -24.44 -46.91 -14.54
C ASN A 119 -23.39 -47.49 -15.47
N LYS A 120 -22.91 -48.72 -15.27
CA LYS A 120 -22.01 -49.40 -16.21
C LYS A 120 -22.68 -49.58 -17.56
N PHE A 121 -23.96 -49.99 -17.59
CA PHE A 121 -24.74 -50.06 -18.81
C PHE A 121 -24.78 -48.76 -19.60
N LYS A 122 -25.07 -47.63 -18.92
CA LYS A 122 -25.08 -46.30 -19.58
C LYS A 122 -23.71 -45.94 -20.14
N ARG A 123 -22.63 -46.19 -19.36
CA ARG A 123 -21.25 -45.89 -19.76
C ARG A 123 -20.79 -46.71 -20.97
N VAL A 124 -20.98 -48.04 -20.96
CA VAL A 124 -20.62 -48.96 -22.04
C VAL A 124 -21.33 -48.63 -23.35
N ASN A 125 -22.57 -48.15 -23.26
CA ASN A 125 -23.36 -47.75 -24.43
C ASN A 125 -23.18 -46.27 -24.85
N GLY A 126 -22.31 -45.51 -24.17
CA GLY A 126 -22.05 -44.11 -24.46
C GLY A 126 -23.20 -43.15 -24.16
N ILE A 127 -24.18 -43.62 -23.37
CA ILE A 127 -25.37 -42.83 -23.01
C ILE A 127 -25.01 -41.72 -22.02
N SER A 128 -24.03 -41.95 -21.13
CA SER A 128 -23.56 -40.96 -20.19
C SER A 128 -22.17 -40.46 -20.50
N LYS A 129 -22.02 -39.13 -20.55
CA LYS A 129 -20.71 -38.47 -20.64
C LYS A 129 -19.97 -38.56 -19.32
N LYS A 130 -18.66 -38.77 -19.35
CA LYS A 130 -17.76 -38.64 -18.19
C LYS A 130 -16.57 -37.81 -18.60
N THR A 131 -16.30 -36.80 -17.80
CA THR A 131 -15.10 -35.98 -17.95
C THR A 131 -14.23 -36.14 -16.68
N TYR A 132 -12.96 -36.38 -16.88
CA TYR A 132 -11.92 -36.35 -15.88
C TYR A 132 -11.20 -35.02 -15.96
N ASN A 133 -10.85 -34.46 -14.82
CA ASN A 133 -10.03 -33.26 -14.76
C ASN A 133 -8.56 -33.62 -14.98
N TYR A 134 -7.77 -32.64 -15.38
CA TYR A 134 -6.33 -32.77 -15.37
C TYR A 134 -5.82 -33.00 -13.94
N SER A 135 -4.61 -33.51 -13.81
CA SER A 135 -3.87 -33.61 -12.56
C SER A 135 -2.44 -33.17 -12.84
N PHE A 136 -1.87 -32.37 -11.97
CA PHE A 136 -0.54 -31.81 -12.18
C PHE A 136 0.40 -32.13 -11.02
N LYS A 137 1.69 -32.27 -11.35
CA LYS A 137 2.82 -32.09 -10.44
C LYS A 137 3.32 -30.67 -10.65
N TYR A 138 3.68 -29.97 -9.58
CA TYR A 138 4.21 -28.62 -9.65
C TYR A 138 5.29 -28.38 -8.59
N ASN A 139 6.13 -27.38 -8.81
CA ASN A 139 7.13 -26.93 -7.86
C ASN A 139 6.65 -25.63 -7.24
N LEU A 140 6.70 -25.55 -5.90
CA LEU A 140 6.31 -24.32 -5.17
C LEU A 140 7.13 -23.11 -5.57
N ASN A 141 8.43 -23.30 -5.88
CA ASN A 141 9.28 -22.17 -6.30
C ASN A 141 8.82 -21.57 -7.64
N ASP A 142 8.32 -22.41 -8.58
CA ASP A 142 7.82 -21.93 -9.85
C ASP A 142 6.54 -21.11 -9.67
N ILE A 143 5.60 -21.60 -8.86
CA ILE A 143 4.38 -20.87 -8.50
C ILE A 143 4.75 -19.56 -7.77
N THR A 144 5.68 -19.61 -6.82
CA THR A 144 6.17 -18.42 -6.10
C THR A 144 6.76 -17.39 -7.06
N SER A 145 7.52 -17.84 -8.06
CA SER A 145 8.11 -16.94 -9.06
C SER A 145 7.06 -16.22 -9.88
N VAL A 146 5.97 -16.90 -10.26
CA VAL A 146 4.85 -16.28 -10.98
C VAL A 146 4.14 -15.25 -10.09
N VAL A 147 3.86 -15.60 -8.83
CA VAL A 147 3.22 -14.68 -7.89
C VAL A 147 4.13 -13.49 -7.59
N THR A 148 5.46 -13.68 -7.51
CA THR A 148 6.42 -12.58 -7.28
C THR A 148 6.42 -11.60 -8.45
N LYS A 149 6.42 -12.10 -9.69
CA LYS A 149 6.30 -11.22 -10.87
C LYS A 149 4.99 -10.45 -10.89
N LEU A 150 3.88 -11.13 -10.54
CA LEU A 150 2.59 -10.47 -10.45
C LEU A 150 2.57 -9.42 -9.34
N LYS A 151 3.23 -9.68 -8.22
CA LYS A 151 3.39 -8.69 -7.14
C LYS A 151 4.04 -7.39 -7.63
N ASP A 152 5.09 -7.48 -8.45
CA ASP A 152 5.77 -6.31 -9.02
C ASP A 152 4.84 -5.47 -9.93
N GLU A 153 3.78 -6.09 -10.48
CA GLU A 153 2.79 -5.41 -11.33
C GLU A 153 1.60 -4.83 -10.55
N VAL A 154 1.24 -5.44 -9.42
CA VAL A 154 0.01 -5.09 -8.68
C VAL A 154 0.24 -4.29 -7.41
N ASP A 155 1.44 -4.36 -6.84
CA ASP A 155 1.77 -3.59 -5.66
C ASP A 155 1.77 -2.10 -5.97
N VAL A 156 1.12 -1.36 -5.09
CA VAL A 156 1.06 0.10 -5.16
C VAL A 156 1.54 0.65 -3.83
N ALA A 157 2.59 1.47 -3.87
CA ALA A 157 3.02 2.18 -2.67
C ALA A 157 1.96 3.22 -2.27
N PRO A 158 1.66 3.38 -0.97
CA PRO A 158 0.75 4.41 -0.52
C PRO A 158 1.34 5.80 -0.78
N ILE A 159 0.50 6.75 -1.12
CA ILE A 159 0.82 8.18 -1.07
C ILE A 159 0.27 8.68 0.27
N TYR A 160 1.17 8.95 1.22
CA TYR A 160 0.74 9.35 2.56
C TYR A 160 0.11 10.73 2.59
N ASP A 161 -0.82 10.90 3.48
CA ASP A 161 -1.45 12.19 3.79
C ASP A 161 -0.38 13.22 4.20
N HIS A 162 -0.53 14.45 3.74
CA HIS A 162 0.46 15.51 3.95
C HIS A 162 -0.15 16.91 3.85
N LEU A 163 0.62 17.88 4.29
CA LEU A 163 0.30 19.29 4.06
C LEU A 163 0.99 19.77 2.78
N ALA A 164 0.24 20.43 1.91
CA ALA A 164 0.74 21.05 0.68
C ALA A 164 0.58 22.57 0.73
N MET A 165 1.64 23.29 0.40
CA MET A 165 1.66 24.74 0.28
C MET A 165 1.55 25.12 -1.21
N ASP A 166 0.58 25.95 -1.58
CA ASP A 166 0.46 26.44 -2.95
C ASP A 166 1.36 27.65 -3.24
N ASP A 167 1.37 28.11 -4.49
CA ASP A 167 2.15 29.27 -4.93
C ASP A 167 1.71 30.60 -4.28
N ASN A 168 0.47 30.65 -3.77
CA ASN A 168 -0.09 31.80 -3.05
C ASN A 168 0.15 31.71 -1.53
N ARG A 169 0.96 30.73 -1.08
CA ARG A 169 1.21 30.45 0.33
C ARG A 169 -0.05 30.11 1.13
N GLN A 170 -0.99 29.39 0.48
CA GLN A 170 -2.11 28.78 1.17
C GLN A 170 -1.79 27.30 1.46
N LEU A 171 -1.91 26.93 2.73
CA LEU A 171 -1.70 25.56 3.18
C LEU A 171 -3.00 24.77 3.08
N SER A 172 -2.89 23.55 2.56
CA SER A 172 -4.00 22.60 2.50
C SER A 172 -3.57 21.22 2.94
N TYR A 173 -4.49 20.49 3.58
CA TYR A 173 -4.31 19.07 3.86
C TYR A 173 -4.70 18.27 2.62
N VAL A 174 -3.86 17.33 2.26
CA VAL A 174 -4.08 16.40 1.16
C VAL A 174 -4.24 14.99 1.73
N ASP A 175 -5.41 14.41 1.48
CA ASP A 175 -5.68 13.02 1.88
C ASP A 175 -4.71 12.06 1.21
N GLY A 176 -4.33 11.02 1.93
CA GLY A 176 -3.51 9.96 1.39
C GLY A 176 -4.30 9.07 0.42
N VAL A 177 -3.56 8.38 -0.43
CA VAL A 177 -4.10 7.33 -1.32
C VAL A 177 -3.53 6.00 -0.87
N ASP A 178 -4.41 5.09 -0.46
CA ASP A 178 -4.02 3.78 0.04
C ASP A 178 -3.21 3.01 -1.00
N GLY A 179 -2.21 2.29 -0.51
CA GLY A 179 -1.44 1.35 -1.28
C GLY A 179 -2.03 -0.06 -1.23
N TYR A 180 -1.42 -0.96 -1.96
CA TYR A 180 -1.73 -2.38 -1.96
C TYR A 180 -0.45 -3.20 -1.96
N ASN A 181 -0.43 -4.28 -1.18
CA ASN A 181 0.70 -5.18 -1.05
C ASN A 181 0.24 -6.64 -1.14
N LEU A 182 0.59 -7.34 -2.24
CA LEU A 182 0.23 -8.75 -2.45
C LEU A 182 1.01 -9.64 -1.48
N ASP A 183 0.30 -10.51 -0.75
CA ASP A 183 0.87 -11.53 0.12
C ASP A 183 1.24 -12.76 -0.72
N ILE A 184 2.52 -12.95 -0.98
CA ILE A 184 3.04 -14.06 -1.79
C ILE A 184 2.64 -15.40 -1.17
N SER A 185 2.83 -15.59 0.12
CA SER A 185 2.61 -16.87 0.80
C SER A 185 1.15 -17.31 0.76
N LYS A 186 0.23 -16.42 1.09
CA LYS A 186 -1.21 -16.68 1.04
C LYS A 186 -1.68 -16.90 -0.41
N SER A 187 -1.15 -16.14 -1.35
CA SER A 187 -1.49 -16.27 -2.78
C SER A 187 -1.01 -17.60 -3.36
N VAL A 188 0.22 -18.01 -3.07
CA VAL A 188 0.76 -19.34 -3.44
C VAL A 188 -0.12 -20.45 -2.84
N SER A 189 -0.51 -20.33 -1.58
CA SER A 189 -1.39 -21.28 -0.91
C SER A 189 -2.76 -21.39 -1.60
N ALA A 190 -3.35 -20.26 -1.99
CA ALA A 190 -4.62 -20.24 -2.71
C ALA A 190 -4.52 -20.92 -4.10
N ILE A 191 -3.43 -20.66 -4.84
CA ILE A 191 -3.18 -21.29 -6.14
C ILE A 191 -3.01 -22.81 -5.97
N THR A 192 -2.21 -23.26 -5.02
CA THR A 192 -1.97 -24.69 -4.82
C THR A 192 -3.23 -25.44 -4.41
N GLN A 193 -4.10 -24.84 -3.60
CA GLN A 193 -5.41 -25.42 -3.26
C GLN A 193 -6.27 -25.63 -4.51
N VAL A 194 -6.27 -24.68 -5.45
CA VAL A 194 -7.00 -24.83 -6.72
C VAL A 194 -6.38 -25.92 -7.58
N LEU A 195 -5.05 -25.98 -7.68
CA LEU A 195 -4.33 -27.03 -8.40
C LEU A 195 -4.65 -28.42 -7.84
N ASP A 196 -4.63 -28.59 -6.54
CA ASP A 196 -4.91 -29.86 -5.87
C ASP A 196 -6.39 -30.26 -5.97
N SER A 197 -7.31 -29.29 -6.03
CA SER A 197 -8.74 -29.56 -6.20
C SER A 197 -9.11 -30.09 -7.57
N GLY A 198 -8.26 -29.89 -8.57
CA GLY A 198 -8.54 -30.18 -9.99
C GLY A 198 -9.63 -29.31 -10.61
N LYS A 199 -10.03 -28.22 -9.95
CA LYS A 199 -11.05 -27.26 -10.45
C LYS A 199 -10.36 -25.96 -10.83
N TYR A 200 -9.77 -25.98 -12.02
CA TYR A 200 -8.99 -24.86 -12.55
C TYR A 200 -9.92 -23.75 -13.06
N SER A 201 -10.18 -22.75 -12.22
CA SER A 201 -11.02 -21.62 -12.59
C SER A 201 -10.34 -20.32 -12.16
N LYS A 202 -11.06 -19.48 -11.42
CA LYS A 202 -10.53 -18.24 -10.86
C LYS A 202 -9.96 -18.50 -9.46
N VAL A 203 -8.85 -17.83 -9.18
CA VAL A 203 -8.20 -17.81 -7.86
C VAL A 203 -8.12 -16.38 -7.38
N ASP A 204 -8.74 -16.11 -6.25
CA ASP A 204 -8.58 -14.83 -5.57
C ASP A 204 -7.23 -14.82 -4.85
N LEU A 205 -6.34 -13.94 -5.26
CA LEU A 205 -5.06 -13.74 -4.61
C LEU A 205 -5.24 -12.80 -3.43
N VAL A 206 -4.43 -13.00 -2.41
CA VAL A 206 -4.56 -12.32 -1.12
C VAL A 206 -3.52 -11.22 -1.01
N GLY A 207 -3.95 -10.04 -0.62
CA GLY A 207 -3.07 -8.93 -0.29
C GLY A 207 -3.72 -8.02 0.73
N ASP A 208 -2.92 -7.10 1.26
CA ASP A 208 -3.34 -6.16 2.28
C ASP A 208 -3.35 -4.74 1.73
N ILE A 209 -4.35 -3.97 2.12
CA ILE A 209 -4.37 -2.52 1.89
C ILE A 209 -3.35 -1.88 2.82
N VAL A 210 -2.48 -1.04 2.27
CA VAL A 210 -1.54 -0.22 3.05
C VAL A 210 -2.18 1.13 3.28
N ASN A 211 -2.62 1.38 4.50
CA ASN A 211 -3.30 2.63 4.86
C ASN A 211 -2.37 3.83 4.67
N ALA A 212 -2.84 4.84 3.98
CA ALA A 212 -2.13 6.07 3.67
C ALA A 212 -2.43 7.23 4.63
N ASN A 213 -3.55 7.19 5.34
CA ASN A 213 -3.93 8.25 6.29
C ASN A 213 -3.35 7.97 7.68
N VAL A 214 -2.02 8.13 7.80
CA VAL A 214 -1.27 7.87 9.05
C VAL A 214 -1.00 9.14 9.86
N ASN A 215 -1.18 10.33 9.26
CA ASN A 215 -0.94 11.63 9.86
C ASN A 215 -2.22 12.48 9.92
N SER A 216 -3.36 11.89 10.20
CA SER A 216 -4.67 12.57 10.18
C SER A 216 -4.76 13.80 11.09
N SER A 217 -3.86 13.92 12.08
CA SER A 217 -3.72 15.13 12.90
C SER A 217 -3.33 16.37 12.09
N LEU A 218 -2.69 16.19 10.91
CA LEU A 218 -2.33 17.29 10.01
C LEU A 218 -3.55 18.00 9.43
N ALA A 219 -4.68 17.30 9.29
CA ALA A 219 -5.94 17.89 8.84
C ALA A 219 -6.46 19.00 9.76
N SER A 220 -5.94 19.07 11.00
CA SER A 220 -6.29 20.13 11.95
C SER A 220 -5.53 21.44 11.76
N VAL A 221 -4.51 21.47 10.91
CA VAL A 221 -3.70 22.67 10.64
C VAL A 221 -4.39 23.53 9.59
N ASP A 222 -5.04 24.59 10.01
CA ASP A 222 -5.98 25.35 9.19
C ASP A 222 -5.71 26.87 9.10
N THR A 223 -4.82 27.42 9.97
CA THR A 223 -4.61 28.86 10.03
C THR A 223 -3.21 29.26 10.45
N ILE A 224 -2.80 30.49 10.11
CA ILE A 224 -1.59 31.12 10.66
C ILE A 224 -1.85 31.56 12.10
N VAL A 225 -1.14 30.95 13.04
CA VAL A 225 -1.26 31.26 14.48
C VAL A 225 -0.27 32.35 14.90
N SER A 226 0.88 32.46 14.23
CA SER A 226 1.84 33.56 14.44
C SER A 226 2.67 33.79 13.20
N SER A 227 3.19 35.00 13.06
CA SER A 227 4.02 35.43 11.95
C SER A 227 5.04 36.46 12.43
N PHE A 228 6.25 36.40 11.87
CA PHE A 228 7.25 37.45 12.06
C PHE A 228 8.07 37.67 10.80
N THR A 229 8.55 38.91 10.60
CA THR A 229 9.32 39.28 9.40
C THR A 229 10.55 40.10 9.80
N THR A 230 11.62 39.96 9.01
CA THR A 230 12.80 40.83 9.15
C THR A 230 13.26 41.27 7.75
N GLU A 231 13.75 42.52 7.66
CA GLU A 231 14.20 43.08 6.38
C GLU A 231 15.70 42.85 6.17
N PHE A 232 16.11 42.68 4.91
CA PHE A 232 17.49 42.52 4.47
C PHE A 232 17.71 43.13 3.07
N ASP A 233 18.93 43.45 2.73
CA ASP A 233 19.26 43.85 1.36
C ASP A 233 19.30 42.65 0.42
N PRO A 234 18.40 42.54 -0.58
CA PRO A 234 18.30 41.38 -1.46
C PRO A 234 19.43 41.31 -2.51
N ASN A 235 20.26 42.37 -2.66
CA ASN A 235 21.21 42.51 -3.74
C ASN A 235 22.65 42.11 -3.34
N ILE A 236 22.88 41.69 -2.12
CA ILE A 236 24.16 41.23 -1.63
C ILE A 236 24.18 39.72 -1.41
N SER A 237 25.34 39.06 -1.53
CA SER A 237 25.45 37.60 -1.40
C SER A 237 25.03 37.05 -0.04
N ARG A 238 24.99 37.91 1.01
CA ARG A 238 24.41 37.55 2.29
C ARG A 238 22.93 37.12 2.17
N ALA A 239 22.20 37.71 1.21
CA ALA A 239 20.78 37.35 0.96
C ALA A 239 20.61 35.90 0.55
N ASP A 240 21.60 35.29 -0.15
CA ASP A 240 21.54 33.89 -0.53
C ASP A 240 21.60 32.96 0.68
N ASN A 241 22.38 33.32 1.70
CA ASN A 241 22.41 32.59 2.96
C ASN A 241 21.08 32.68 3.72
N LEU A 242 20.37 33.82 3.68
CA LEU A 242 19.06 33.96 4.28
C LEU A 242 18.04 33.09 3.53
N ARG A 243 17.99 33.17 2.20
CA ARG A 243 17.10 32.33 1.36
C ARG A 243 17.36 30.85 1.59
N THR A 244 18.64 30.46 1.66
CA THR A 244 19.03 29.05 1.96
C THR A 244 18.56 28.63 3.36
N GLY A 245 18.76 29.46 4.37
CA GLY A 245 18.30 29.17 5.74
C GLY A 245 16.77 29.03 5.83
N LEU A 246 16.02 29.90 5.15
CA LEU A 246 14.57 29.79 5.03
C LEU A 246 14.15 28.49 4.36
N ALA A 247 14.76 28.17 3.21
CA ALA A 247 14.44 26.96 2.43
C ALA A 247 14.68 25.66 3.23
N TYR A 248 15.63 25.64 4.14
CA TYR A 248 15.90 24.48 5.00
C TYR A 248 14.86 24.27 6.09
N ILE A 249 14.15 25.29 6.50
CA ILE A 249 13.13 25.19 7.55
C ILE A 249 11.69 25.25 7.00
N ASP A 250 11.52 25.66 5.72
CA ASP A 250 10.21 25.69 5.05
C ASP A 250 9.65 24.27 4.96
N GLY A 251 8.39 24.07 5.31
CA GLY A 251 7.73 22.78 5.33
C GLY A 251 7.98 21.94 6.59
N ALA A 252 8.75 22.44 7.58
CA ALA A 252 8.98 21.68 8.82
C ALA A 252 7.67 21.50 9.61
N ILE A 253 7.41 20.28 10.03
CA ILE A 253 6.28 19.93 10.89
C ILE A 253 6.81 19.53 12.26
N ILE A 254 6.26 20.15 13.31
CA ILE A 254 6.64 19.93 14.71
C ILE A 254 5.41 19.43 15.45
N TYR A 255 5.39 18.17 15.82
CA TYR A 255 4.25 17.58 16.53
C TYR A 255 4.15 18.06 17.98
N PRO A 256 2.98 17.90 18.63
CA PRO A 256 2.79 18.28 20.04
C PRO A 256 3.88 17.71 20.94
N GLY A 257 4.51 18.58 21.73
CA GLY A 257 5.58 18.24 22.65
C GLY A 257 6.98 18.13 22.04
N GLU A 258 7.12 18.14 20.72
CA GLU A 258 8.43 18.11 20.06
C GLU A 258 9.17 19.44 20.16
N ILE A 259 10.49 19.34 20.05
CA ILE A 259 11.40 20.49 20.06
C ILE A 259 11.90 20.74 18.65
N PHE A 260 11.61 21.93 18.12
CA PHE A 260 12.28 22.45 16.94
C PHE A 260 13.71 22.87 17.29
N SER A 261 14.69 22.44 16.49
CA SER A 261 16.08 22.87 16.55
C SER A 261 16.46 23.50 15.23
N PHE A 262 16.79 24.78 15.23
CA PHE A 262 17.19 25.48 14.01
C PHE A 262 18.44 24.83 13.38
N TYR A 263 19.37 24.36 14.23
CA TYR A 263 20.57 23.68 13.76
C TYR A 263 20.27 22.33 13.08
N ASN A 264 19.32 21.57 13.58
CA ASN A 264 18.96 20.28 13.00
C ASN A 264 18.38 20.42 11.58
N TYR A 265 17.64 21.48 11.32
CA TYR A 265 17.10 21.77 9.98
C TYR A 265 18.08 22.49 9.08
N ALA A 266 18.62 23.64 9.53
CA ALA A 266 19.39 24.56 8.72
C ALA A 266 20.93 24.41 8.85
N GLY A 267 21.45 23.77 9.89
CA GLY A 267 22.87 23.53 10.10
C GLY A 267 23.41 22.27 9.42
N PRO A 268 24.74 22.06 9.39
CA PRO A 268 25.75 23.06 9.68
C PRO A 268 25.77 24.15 8.61
N TYR A 269 26.17 25.39 8.97
CA TYR A 269 26.03 26.57 8.11
C TYR A 269 27.11 26.68 7.03
N ASN A 270 27.76 25.57 6.71
CA ASN A 270 28.68 25.40 5.60
C ASN A 270 28.26 24.29 4.63
N LYS A 271 27.03 23.74 4.79
CA LYS A 271 26.47 22.75 3.87
C LYS A 271 26.04 23.39 2.55
N SER A 272 25.58 22.58 1.61
CA SER A 272 25.14 23.01 0.27
C SER A 272 24.17 24.20 0.34
N GLY A 273 24.34 25.15 -0.60
CA GLY A 273 23.50 26.34 -0.70
C GLY A 273 24.00 27.55 0.10
N TYR A 274 24.83 27.37 1.13
CA TYR A 274 25.43 28.50 1.82
C TYR A 274 26.68 29.03 1.09
N VAL A 275 26.82 30.35 1.04
CA VAL A 275 27.90 31.04 0.37
C VAL A 275 28.74 31.89 1.35
N TRP A 276 29.95 32.26 0.92
CA TRP A 276 30.79 33.18 1.65
C TRP A 276 30.23 34.61 1.59
N TYR A 277 30.19 35.26 2.76
CA TYR A 277 29.97 36.69 2.85
C TYR A 277 30.96 37.25 3.86
N TYR A 278 31.86 38.13 3.41
CA TYR A 278 33.08 38.53 4.13
C TYR A 278 33.89 37.29 4.56
N GLU A 279 34.20 37.16 5.84
CA GLU A 279 35.10 36.13 6.38
C GLU A 279 34.38 34.82 6.72
N PHE A 280 33.06 34.73 6.58
CA PHE A 280 32.29 33.60 7.05
C PHE A 280 31.34 33.03 5.97
N ILE A 281 31.33 31.72 5.88
CA ILE A 281 30.30 31.01 5.12
C ILE A 281 28.99 30.95 5.98
N GLY A 282 27.83 31.10 5.33
CA GLY A 282 26.53 31.10 6.02
C GLY A 282 26.26 32.37 6.84
N ASN A 283 27.07 33.44 6.67
CA ASN A 283 26.82 34.72 7.36
C ASN A 283 25.45 35.28 6.95
N GLY A 284 24.62 35.60 7.93
CA GLY A 284 23.22 36.05 7.77
C GLY A 284 22.18 35.09 8.34
N VAL A 285 22.50 33.81 8.53
CA VAL A 285 21.56 32.78 9.01
C VAL A 285 21.00 33.10 10.42
N CYS A 286 21.78 33.78 11.27
CA CYS A 286 21.29 34.26 12.56
C CYS A 286 20.05 35.17 12.44
N GLN A 287 19.90 35.91 11.34
CA GLN A 287 18.72 36.75 11.14
C GLN A 287 17.47 35.85 10.96
N ILE A 288 17.59 34.71 10.26
CA ILE A 288 16.49 33.77 10.10
C ILE A 288 16.18 33.11 11.44
N ALA A 289 17.19 32.67 12.18
CA ALA A 289 16.99 32.16 13.56
C ALA A 289 16.28 33.15 14.47
N THR A 290 16.58 34.45 14.33
CA THR A 290 15.87 35.52 15.04
C THR A 290 14.42 35.63 14.58
N THR A 291 14.15 35.57 13.25
CA THR A 291 12.80 35.64 12.71
C THR A 291 11.94 34.48 13.26
N VAL A 292 12.50 33.27 13.31
CA VAL A 292 11.84 32.08 13.92
C VAL A 292 11.63 32.27 15.41
N TYR A 293 12.62 32.82 16.14
CA TYR A 293 12.52 33.06 17.57
C TYR A 293 11.37 34.02 17.91
N ASP A 294 11.27 35.14 17.19
CA ASP A 294 10.21 36.11 17.42
C ASP A 294 8.84 35.55 16.98
N ALA A 295 8.75 34.78 15.88
CA ALA A 295 7.53 34.08 15.54
C ALA A 295 7.10 33.08 16.63
N ALA A 296 8.05 32.40 17.28
CA ALA A 296 7.76 31.47 18.37
C ALA A 296 7.25 32.23 19.64
N LEU A 297 7.83 33.38 19.95
CA LEU A 297 7.35 34.24 21.03
C LEU A 297 5.92 34.73 20.79
N LEU A 298 5.60 35.19 19.54
CA LEU A 298 4.28 35.64 19.15
C LEU A 298 3.26 34.48 19.04
N GLY A 299 3.74 33.24 18.90
CA GLY A 299 2.95 32.03 19.03
C GLY A 299 2.70 31.61 20.48
N GLY A 300 3.39 32.23 21.47
CA GLY A 300 3.32 31.81 22.87
C GLY A 300 3.99 30.46 23.13
N LEU A 301 4.90 30.02 22.25
CA LEU A 301 5.63 28.77 22.38
C LEU A 301 6.74 28.86 23.44
N GLU A 302 7.11 27.73 23.99
CA GLU A 302 8.19 27.65 24.98
C GLU A 302 9.56 27.73 24.29
N ILE A 303 10.36 28.74 24.63
CA ILE A 303 11.73 28.86 24.13
C ILE A 303 12.63 27.95 24.96
N VAL A 304 13.23 26.95 24.37
CA VAL A 304 14.12 25.94 25.00
C VAL A 304 15.56 26.45 25.04
N LYS A 305 16.04 27.03 23.90
CA LYS A 305 17.38 27.62 23.82
C LYS A 305 17.36 28.90 22.99
N ARG A 306 18.05 29.91 23.48
CA ARG A 306 18.31 31.16 22.79
C ARG A 306 19.59 31.78 23.29
N TYR A 307 20.40 32.26 22.39
CA TYR A 307 21.63 33.01 22.69
C TYR A 307 21.58 34.36 21.99
N PRO A 308 21.91 35.48 22.66
CA PRO A 308 22.02 36.79 22.00
C PRO A 308 23.29 36.88 21.18
N HIS A 309 23.34 37.83 20.25
CA HIS A 309 24.60 38.22 19.59
C HIS A 309 25.55 38.92 20.57
N LYS A 310 26.83 38.98 20.19
CA LYS A 310 27.82 39.82 20.90
C LYS A 310 27.54 41.30 20.69
N ALA A 311 27.13 41.71 19.50
CA ALA A 311 26.72 43.06 19.15
C ALA A 311 25.19 43.11 18.92
N LYS A 312 24.55 44.24 19.22
CA LYS A 312 23.13 44.45 18.98
C LYS A 312 22.83 44.31 17.47
N SER A 313 21.89 43.44 17.14
CA SER A 313 21.36 43.33 15.77
C SER A 313 20.56 44.57 15.35
N VAL A 314 20.52 44.83 14.03
CA VAL A 314 19.81 46.04 13.50
C VAL A 314 18.40 45.73 13.03
N TYR A 315 18.04 44.47 12.86
CA TYR A 315 16.78 44.03 12.27
C TYR A 315 15.69 43.71 13.29
N VAL A 316 16.01 43.74 14.60
CA VAL A 316 15.03 43.60 15.69
C VAL A 316 15.41 44.54 16.89
N PRO A 317 14.47 44.87 17.78
CA PRO A 317 14.81 45.58 19.01
C PRO A 317 15.81 44.81 19.88
N GLY A 318 16.65 45.54 20.62
CA GLY A 318 17.69 44.91 21.45
C GLY A 318 17.11 43.91 22.45
N GLY A 319 17.73 42.75 22.57
CA GLY A 319 17.31 41.66 23.45
C GLY A 319 16.28 40.70 22.84
N LEU A 320 15.82 40.94 21.60
CA LEU A 320 14.92 40.06 20.86
C LEU A 320 15.63 39.30 19.74
N ASP A 321 16.94 39.38 19.65
CA ASP A 321 17.74 38.64 18.65
C ASP A 321 18.10 37.24 19.15
N ALA A 322 18.32 36.32 18.21
CA ALA A 322 18.84 34.98 18.44
C ALA A 322 20.04 34.71 17.50
N THR A 323 21.13 34.19 18.07
CA THR A 323 22.31 33.78 17.30
C THR A 323 22.42 32.28 17.19
N VAL A 324 22.96 31.84 16.06
CA VAL A 324 23.27 30.43 15.76
C VAL A 324 24.68 30.32 15.17
N ALA A 325 25.39 29.25 15.48
CA ALA A 325 26.72 29.02 14.94
C ALA A 325 27.04 27.54 14.86
N SER A 326 27.90 27.16 13.89
CA SER A 326 28.52 25.85 13.84
C SER A 326 30.03 25.98 13.89
N TYR A 327 30.68 25.13 14.66
CA TYR A 327 32.12 25.14 14.86
C TYR A 327 32.74 23.86 14.32
N SER A 328 34.00 23.93 13.89
CA SER A 328 34.72 22.81 13.28
C SER A 328 34.93 21.62 14.25
N ASN A 329 34.84 21.85 15.55
CA ASN A 329 34.95 20.81 16.58
C ASN A 329 33.60 20.08 16.86
N GLY A 330 32.56 20.36 16.05
CA GLY A 330 31.22 19.77 16.21
C GLY A 330 30.33 20.47 17.24
N TRP A 331 30.84 21.47 17.97
CA TRP A 331 30.01 22.28 18.87
C TRP A 331 29.14 23.26 18.06
N ASN A 332 27.92 23.53 18.54
CA ASN A 332 27.02 24.47 17.89
C ASN A 332 26.32 25.39 18.92
N VAL A 333 25.94 26.55 18.43
CA VAL A 333 24.99 27.45 19.09
C VAL A 333 23.68 27.33 18.37
N ASP A 334 22.60 27.01 19.07
CA ASP A 334 21.32 26.68 18.47
C ASP A 334 20.19 27.56 19.07
N MET A 335 19.14 27.76 18.29
CA MET A 335 17.87 28.31 18.69
C MET A 335 16.82 27.18 18.68
N GLN A 336 16.15 27.01 19.83
CA GLN A 336 15.19 25.91 19.98
C GLN A 336 13.91 26.43 20.65
N PHE A 337 12.77 25.95 20.17
CA PHE A 337 11.48 26.10 20.83
C PHE A 337 10.75 24.76 20.88
N LYS A 338 9.83 24.60 21.83
CA LYS A 338 8.98 23.45 21.98
C LYS A 338 7.57 23.78 21.45
N ASN A 339 6.99 22.90 20.65
CA ASN A 339 5.58 22.98 20.34
C ASN A 339 4.75 22.60 21.59
N THR A 340 4.19 23.60 22.24
CA THR A 340 3.35 23.47 23.43
C THR A 340 1.85 23.40 23.10
N TYR A 341 1.50 23.41 21.81
CA TYR A 341 0.12 23.23 21.37
C TYR A 341 -0.31 21.76 21.45
N ASP A 342 -1.61 21.55 21.48
CA ASP A 342 -2.22 20.22 21.36
C ASP A 342 -2.32 19.75 19.88
N TYR A 343 -1.82 20.56 18.95
CA TYR A 343 -1.90 20.39 17.50
C TYR A 343 -0.52 20.45 16.83
N PRO A 344 -0.33 19.85 15.65
CA PRO A 344 0.89 20.03 14.88
C PRO A 344 1.11 21.50 14.50
N LEU A 345 2.38 21.88 14.41
CA LEU A 345 2.84 23.18 13.95
C LEU A 345 3.57 22.99 12.63
N TYR A 346 3.15 23.70 11.57
CA TYR A 346 3.83 23.73 10.29
C TYR A 346 4.53 25.09 10.13
N ILE A 347 5.78 25.08 9.68
CA ILE A 347 6.58 26.29 9.45
C ILE A 347 6.56 26.61 7.95
N SER A 348 6.01 27.77 7.57
CA SER A 348 6.16 28.36 6.26
C SER A 348 7.22 29.46 6.32
N ALA A 349 8.33 29.27 5.60
CA ALA A 349 9.48 30.17 5.66
C ALA A 349 9.95 30.53 4.25
N TYR A 350 9.89 31.82 3.92
CA TYR A 350 10.16 32.31 2.57
C TYR A 350 10.67 33.74 2.55
N ALA A 351 11.17 34.17 1.40
CA ALA A 351 11.58 35.55 1.19
C ALA A 351 10.82 36.17 0.00
N ILE A 352 10.30 37.39 0.19
CA ILE A 352 9.73 38.19 -0.88
C ILE A 352 10.53 39.50 -0.94
N GLY A 353 11.17 39.78 -2.07
CA GLY A 353 12.05 40.94 -2.20
C GLY A 353 13.18 40.91 -1.18
N GLY A 354 13.22 41.91 -0.32
CA GLY A 354 14.16 42.05 0.80
C GLY A 354 13.57 41.71 2.18
N THR A 355 12.49 40.97 2.24
CA THR A 355 11.82 40.60 3.50
C THR A 355 11.85 39.08 3.68
N ALA A 356 12.36 38.62 4.81
CA ALA A 356 12.27 37.24 5.26
C ALA A 356 10.96 37.09 6.09
N HIS A 357 10.17 36.08 5.74
CA HIS A 357 8.90 35.75 6.39
C HIS A 357 9.02 34.38 7.06
N VAL A 358 8.49 34.27 8.26
CA VAL A 358 8.26 33.01 8.97
C VAL A 358 6.84 33.03 9.53
N ASP A 359 5.99 32.15 8.97
CA ASP A 359 4.62 31.97 9.39
C ASP A 359 4.45 30.60 10.04
N PHE A 360 3.87 30.54 11.22
CA PHE A 360 3.52 29.31 11.89
C PHE A 360 2.05 29.01 11.68
N TRP A 361 1.79 27.88 11.04
CA TRP A 361 0.46 27.35 10.82
C TRP A 361 0.14 26.28 11.85
N SER A 362 -1.08 26.30 12.40
CA SER A 362 -1.58 25.28 13.32
C SER A 362 -3.11 25.31 13.31
N ASN A 363 -3.73 24.72 14.32
CA ASN A 363 -5.17 24.83 14.51
C ASN A 363 -5.55 26.22 15.06
N HIS A 364 -6.70 26.77 14.64
CA HIS A 364 -7.23 28.06 15.10
C HIS A 364 -7.41 28.12 16.64
N ASP A 365 -7.62 26.97 17.29
CA ASP A 365 -7.72 26.88 18.76
C ASP A 365 -6.37 26.69 19.47
N ALA A 366 -5.25 26.58 18.73
CA ALA A 366 -3.94 26.23 19.29
C ALA A 366 -3.50 27.20 20.41
N LYS A 367 -3.80 28.48 20.28
CA LYS A 367 -3.48 29.51 21.31
C LYS A 367 -4.55 29.65 22.38
N LYS A 368 -5.63 28.86 22.36
CA LYS A 368 -6.70 28.87 23.37
C LYS A 368 -7.23 30.29 23.67
N GLY A 369 -7.48 31.07 22.60
CA GLY A 369 -7.99 32.42 22.63
C GLY A 369 -6.99 33.51 23.07
N LYS A 370 -5.70 33.16 23.28
CA LYS A 370 -4.66 34.10 23.66
C LYS A 370 -3.97 34.74 22.47
N THR A 371 -3.50 35.97 22.67
CA THR A 371 -2.61 36.67 21.75
C THR A 371 -1.36 37.16 22.49
N TYR A 372 -0.28 37.35 21.75
CA TYR A 372 1.03 37.65 22.34
C TYR A 372 1.66 38.85 21.65
N SER A 373 2.41 39.65 22.40
CA SER A 373 3.30 40.66 21.85
C SER A 373 4.61 40.71 22.65
N THR A 374 5.63 41.29 22.04
CA THR A 374 6.94 41.46 22.69
C THR A 374 7.23 42.94 22.89
N SER A 375 8.00 43.28 23.95
CA SER A 375 8.58 44.59 24.11
C SER A 375 10.02 44.51 24.62
N SER A 376 10.79 45.56 24.35
CA SER A 376 12.16 45.67 24.78
C SER A 376 12.38 47.03 25.48
N VAL A 377 13.01 47.01 26.61
CA VAL A 377 13.35 48.25 27.39
C VAL A 377 14.86 48.34 27.48
N LYS A 378 15.41 49.44 27.02
CA LYS A 378 16.83 49.76 27.20
C LYS A 378 17.09 50.16 28.64
N ILE A 379 17.98 49.47 29.34
CA ILE A 379 18.32 49.72 30.75
C ILE A 379 19.73 50.32 30.93
N ALA A 380 20.58 50.16 29.91
CA ALA A 380 21.94 50.74 29.87
C ALA A 380 22.34 50.92 28.41
N GLU A 381 23.53 51.45 28.13
CA GLU A 381 24.03 51.68 26.78
C GLU A 381 23.98 50.39 25.94
N ARG A 382 24.35 49.25 26.54
CA ARG A 382 24.39 47.91 25.92
C ARG A 382 23.46 46.91 26.60
N GLY A 383 22.59 47.34 27.52
CA GLY A 383 21.70 46.48 28.32
C GLY A 383 20.24 46.63 27.94
N TYR A 384 19.54 45.50 27.75
CA TYR A 384 18.12 45.44 27.41
C TYR A 384 17.40 44.37 28.22
N ILE A 385 16.16 44.68 28.63
CA ILE A 385 15.23 43.69 29.18
C ILE A 385 14.10 43.50 28.19
N SER A 386 13.83 42.27 27.84
CA SER A 386 12.74 41.92 26.94
C SER A 386 11.59 41.24 27.68
N TYR A 387 10.38 41.57 27.28
CA TYR A 387 9.14 41.06 27.88
C TYR A 387 8.25 40.42 26.84
N LEU A 388 7.55 39.35 27.23
CA LEU A 388 6.42 38.79 26.55
C LEU A 388 5.15 39.23 27.27
N HIS A 389 4.22 39.77 26.52
CA HIS A 389 2.91 40.19 26.99
C HIS A 389 1.88 39.18 26.49
N VAL A 390 1.02 38.68 27.37
CA VAL A 390 -0.05 37.76 27.09
C VAL A 390 -1.38 38.43 27.26
N TYR A 391 -2.22 38.33 26.23
CA TYR A 391 -3.57 38.93 26.24
C TYR A 391 -4.63 37.84 26.09
N GLU A 392 -5.75 38.04 26.76
CA GLU A 392 -6.98 37.28 26.60
C GLU A 392 -8.14 38.24 26.41
N ASN A 393 -8.92 38.08 25.34
CA ASN A 393 -9.99 39.02 24.96
C ASN A 393 -9.53 40.49 24.87
N GLY A 394 -8.28 40.74 24.46
CA GLY A 394 -7.68 42.06 24.32
C GLY A 394 -7.20 42.68 25.62
N VAL A 395 -7.34 42.01 26.77
CA VAL A 395 -6.86 42.45 28.07
C VAL A 395 -5.53 41.77 28.36
N GLU A 396 -4.50 42.55 28.76
CA GLU A 396 -3.21 41.99 29.21
C GLU A 396 -3.43 41.24 30.53
N ILE A 397 -3.20 39.95 30.52
CA ILE A 397 -3.34 39.08 31.70
C ILE A 397 -1.97 38.69 32.32
N GLU A 398 -0.88 38.79 31.53
CA GLU A 398 0.46 38.51 32.00
C GLU A 398 1.49 39.36 31.25
N LYS A 399 2.48 39.88 32.01
CA LYS A 399 3.71 40.46 31.48
C LYS A 399 4.88 39.73 32.08
N ARG A 400 5.58 38.94 31.26
CA ARG A 400 6.70 38.11 31.71
C ARG A 400 8.01 38.58 31.13
N GLN A 401 9.01 38.78 31.97
CA GLN A 401 10.38 39.00 31.52
C GLN A 401 10.91 37.71 30.88
N ILE A 402 11.38 37.81 29.64
CA ILE A 402 11.91 36.66 28.86
C ILE A 402 13.43 36.65 28.80
N ALA A 403 14.06 37.82 28.84
CA ALA A 403 15.51 37.90 28.84
C ALA A 403 16.03 39.23 29.48
N THR A 404 17.22 39.19 30.06
CA THR A 404 18.10 40.34 30.20
C THR A 404 19.33 40.12 29.35
N THR A 405 19.54 41.00 28.41
CA THR A 405 20.62 40.88 27.40
C THR A 405 21.63 42.01 27.57
N TRP A 406 22.92 41.64 27.67
CA TRP A 406 24.04 42.57 27.68
C TRP A 406 24.89 42.29 26.45
N TYR A 407 24.99 43.28 25.56
CA TYR A 407 25.88 43.19 24.40
C TYR A 407 27.30 43.58 24.81
N LEU A 408 28.28 42.92 24.17
CA LEU A 408 29.70 43.16 24.45
C LEU A 408 30.24 44.34 23.63
N GLU A 409 29.60 44.59 22.49
CA GLU A 409 30.01 45.63 21.51
C GLU A 409 28.83 46.53 21.17
#